data_cd8df02b1a62afd635594d7ed1a4ac6c
#
_entry.id   cd8df02b1a62afd635594d7ed1a4ac6c
#
_cell.length_a   1.000
_cell.length_b   1.000
_cell.length_c   1.000
_cell.angle_alpha   90.00
_cell.angle_beta   90.00
_cell.angle_gamma   90.00
#
_symmetry.space_group_name_H-M   'P 1'
#
loop_
_entity.id
_entity.type
_entity.pdbx_description
1 polymer ?
#
loop_
_entity_poly.entity_id
_entity_poly.type
_entity_poly.pdbx_seq_one_letter_code
_entity_poly.pdbx_strand_id
1 'polypeptide(L)'
;MRRAVALVGVVLLLLTGCRWPRDAGTTAQDVHGGVLRVGVTEAPPWTRVADNGAVTGAEARLIQHLAARLDARVEWYPGSESTLMAALKDRVLDVVIGGLDAAAPWTEQASLTSPYVTMRTVVAVPPGVPAPKELAGTRVAVPAGTVEVATLRGADAVPVPVPRVTGREDLPVVVGQWRLAELGLRETGHALAKHDHVWAVPPGENGWQVEVERFLLALSHAEVEALLADAEREQVTP
;
A
#
# COMPACT_ATOMS: atom_id res chain seq x y z
N MET A 1 9.21 -36.61 -49.12
CA MET A 1 8.64 -36.98 -47.81
C MET A 1 9.53 -36.57 -46.63
N ARG A 2 10.85 -36.77 -46.59
CA ARG A 2 11.75 -36.39 -45.48
C ARG A 2 11.74 -34.87 -45.17
N ARG A 3 11.66 -33.98 -46.16
CA ARG A 3 11.65 -32.52 -45.96
C ARG A 3 10.32 -32.00 -45.40
N ALA A 4 9.20 -32.63 -45.75
CA ALA A 4 7.88 -32.27 -45.21
C ALA A 4 7.75 -32.67 -43.74
N VAL A 5 8.30 -33.82 -43.32
CA VAL A 5 8.28 -34.25 -41.91
C VAL A 5 9.16 -33.34 -41.03
N ALA A 6 10.30 -32.87 -41.57
CA ALA A 6 11.16 -31.94 -40.85
C ALA A 6 10.48 -30.56 -40.62
N LEU A 7 9.73 -30.06 -41.60
CA LEU A 7 8.99 -28.79 -41.50
C LEU A 7 7.84 -28.88 -40.47
N VAL A 8 7.10 -29.98 -40.42
CA VAL A 8 6.05 -30.24 -39.46
C VAL A 8 6.62 -30.34 -38.03
N GLY A 9 7.78 -30.98 -37.85
CA GLY A 9 8.47 -31.05 -36.56
C GLY A 9 8.90 -29.68 -36.03
N VAL A 10 9.41 -28.80 -36.89
CA VAL A 10 9.80 -27.42 -36.50
C VAL A 10 8.57 -26.55 -36.17
N VAL A 11 7.47 -26.69 -36.90
CA VAL A 11 6.23 -25.95 -36.59
C VAL A 11 5.61 -26.42 -35.28
N LEU A 12 5.65 -27.74 -34.98
CA LEU A 12 5.17 -28.22 -33.66
C LEU A 12 6.05 -27.76 -32.51
N LEU A 13 7.36 -27.61 -32.70
CA LEU A 13 8.25 -27.03 -31.66
C LEU A 13 8.03 -25.54 -31.44
N LEU A 14 7.59 -24.80 -32.44
CA LEU A 14 7.26 -23.38 -32.33
C LEU A 14 5.88 -23.13 -31.64
N LEU A 15 5.01 -24.12 -31.59
CA LEU A 15 3.72 -24.07 -30.94
C LEU A 15 3.75 -24.34 -29.42
N THR A 16 4.89 -24.80 -28.88
CA THR A 16 5.15 -24.87 -27.45
C THR A 16 5.52 -23.48 -26.91
N GLY A 17 4.86 -22.45 -27.42
CA GLY A 17 5.06 -21.07 -27.07
C GLY A 17 4.99 -20.85 -25.56
N CYS A 18 5.95 -20.11 -25.08
CA CYS A 18 6.13 -19.71 -23.71
C CYS A 18 4.81 -19.34 -23.03
N ARG A 19 4.33 -20.21 -22.14
CA ARG A 19 3.36 -19.80 -21.12
C ARG A 19 4.10 -18.89 -20.14
N TRP A 20 4.12 -17.64 -20.43
CA TRP A 20 4.64 -16.58 -19.56
C TRP A 20 3.48 -15.65 -19.21
N PRO A 21 3.29 -15.25 -17.96
CA PRO A 21 4.06 -15.62 -16.75
C PRO A 21 3.74 -17.04 -16.26
N ARG A 22 4.73 -17.71 -15.66
CA ARG A 22 4.55 -19.03 -15.03
C ARG A 22 4.45 -18.86 -13.53
N ASP A 23 3.46 -19.52 -12.92
CA ASP A 23 3.36 -19.68 -11.49
C ASP A 23 4.11 -20.93 -11.03
N ALA A 24 4.76 -20.85 -9.87
CA ALA A 24 5.38 -21.98 -9.21
C ALA A 24 4.32 -22.86 -8.49
N GLY A 25 3.13 -22.30 -8.23
CA GLY A 25 1.98 -22.96 -7.65
C GLY A 25 0.70 -22.69 -8.44
N THR A 26 -0.42 -22.68 -7.76
CA THR A 26 -1.78 -22.58 -8.33
C THR A 26 -2.58 -21.40 -7.76
N THR A 27 -1.91 -20.42 -7.14
CA THR A 27 -2.57 -19.34 -6.38
C THR A 27 -3.66 -18.63 -7.17
N ALA A 28 -3.36 -18.22 -8.41
CA ALA A 28 -4.36 -17.55 -9.25
C ALA A 28 -5.60 -18.44 -9.50
N GLN A 29 -5.39 -19.73 -9.76
CA GLN A 29 -6.47 -20.69 -10.03
C GLN A 29 -7.31 -20.98 -8.79
N ASP A 30 -6.67 -21.07 -7.61
CA ASP A 30 -7.32 -21.39 -6.34
C ASP A 30 -8.13 -20.19 -5.81
N VAL A 31 -7.72 -18.97 -6.14
CA VAL A 31 -8.44 -17.75 -5.74
C VAL A 31 -9.67 -17.50 -6.59
N HIS A 32 -9.61 -17.73 -7.92
CA HIS A 32 -10.76 -17.52 -8.81
C HIS A 32 -11.95 -18.42 -8.43
N GLY A 33 -13.07 -17.82 -8.02
CA GLY A 33 -14.27 -18.50 -7.54
C GLY A 33 -14.10 -19.21 -6.18
N GLY A 34 -12.96 -18.96 -5.50
CA GLY A 34 -12.56 -19.65 -4.27
C GLY A 34 -12.37 -18.72 -3.08
N VAL A 35 -11.21 -18.81 -2.46
CA VAL A 35 -10.86 -18.05 -1.26
C VAL A 35 -9.59 -17.25 -1.49
N LEU A 36 -9.66 -15.95 -1.20
CA LEU A 36 -8.51 -15.05 -1.13
C LEU A 36 -8.05 -14.91 0.33
N ARG A 37 -6.92 -15.53 0.67
CA ARG A 37 -6.32 -15.54 2.01
C ARG A 37 -5.41 -14.32 2.16
N VAL A 38 -5.84 -13.36 2.98
CA VAL A 38 -5.20 -12.05 3.10
C VAL A 38 -4.54 -11.87 4.44
N GLY A 39 -3.22 -11.76 4.46
CA GLY A 39 -2.47 -11.33 5.64
C GLY A 39 -2.60 -9.82 5.83
N VAL A 40 -2.85 -9.40 7.06
CA VAL A 40 -3.06 -7.98 7.39
C VAL A 40 -2.20 -7.58 8.57
N THR A 41 -1.33 -6.60 8.39
CA THR A 41 -0.71 -5.88 9.49
C THR A 41 -1.46 -4.58 9.76
N GLU A 42 -1.51 -4.15 11.02
CA GLU A 42 -2.21 -2.92 11.39
C GLU A 42 -1.36 -1.69 11.02
N ALA A 43 -1.88 -0.85 10.14
CA ALA A 43 -1.23 0.36 9.67
C ALA A 43 -2.28 1.43 9.25
N PRO A 44 -3.01 2.05 10.20
CA PRO A 44 -4.02 3.05 9.87
C PRO A 44 -3.40 4.25 9.12
N PRO A 45 -4.08 4.81 8.10
CA PRO A 45 -5.43 4.50 7.61
C PRO A 45 -5.48 3.39 6.53
N TRP A 46 -4.34 2.76 6.18
CA TRP A 46 -4.27 1.70 5.18
C TRP A 46 -5.09 0.48 5.59
N THR A 47 -4.82 -0.02 6.79
CA THR A 47 -5.45 -1.19 7.38
C THR A 47 -5.70 -0.98 8.86
N ARG A 48 -6.83 -1.47 9.36
CA ARG A 48 -7.18 -1.51 10.78
C ARG A 48 -7.79 -2.86 11.13
N VAL A 49 -7.38 -3.39 12.25
CA VAL A 49 -7.93 -4.65 12.80
C VAL A 49 -8.65 -4.31 14.10
N ALA A 50 -9.95 -4.50 14.14
CA ALA A 50 -10.75 -4.30 15.34
C ALA A 50 -10.65 -5.51 16.28
N ASP A 51 -10.94 -5.32 17.56
CA ASP A 51 -10.89 -6.38 18.60
C ASP A 51 -11.78 -7.59 18.26
N ASN A 52 -12.85 -7.39 17.51
CA ASN A 52 -13.74 -8.46 17.01
C ASN A 52 -13.23 -9.15 15.74
N GLY A 53 -12.03 -8.81 15.27
CA GLY A 53 -11.41 -9.35 14.06
C GLY A 53 -11.86 -8.71 12.74
N ALA A 54 -12.72 -7.70 12.77
CA ALA A 54 -13.11 -6.99 11.57
C ALA A 54 -11.92 -6.18 11.01
N VAL A 55 -11.71 -6.29 9.69
CA VAL A 55 -10.65 -5.56 8.99
C VAL A 55 -11.27 -4.43 8.17
N THR A 56 -10.75 -3.22 8.37
CA THR A 56 -11.18 -1.99 7.70
C THR A 56 -9.97 -1.21 7.20
N GLY A 57 -10.21 -0.09 6.53
CA GLY A 57 -9.16 0.77 5.98
C GLY A 57 -9.15 0.78 4.44
N ALA A 58 -8.29 1.62 3.88
CA ALA A 58 -8.22 1.83 2.43
C ALA A 58 -7.88 0.53 1.68
N GLU A 59 -6.83 -0.19 2.10
CA GLU A 59 -6.42 -1.45 1.44
C GLU A 59 -7.40 -2.59 1.69
N ALA A 60 -8.08 -2.62 2.85
CA ALA A 60 -9.14 -3.61 3.07
C ALA A 60 -10.28 -3.47 2.05
N ARG A 61 -10.66 -2.23 1.70
CA ARG A 61 -11.65 -1.99 0.64
C ARG A 61 -11.13 -2.38 -0.74
N LEU A 62 -9.86 -2.11 -1.04
CA LEU A 62 -9.24 -2.54 -2.29
C LEU A 62 -9.22 -4.08 -2.41
N ILE A 63 -8.92 -4.80 -1.33
CA ILE A 63 -9.00 -6.27 -1.30
C ILE A 63 -10.43 -6.75 -1.59
N GLN A 64 -11.44 -6.12 -0.98
CA GLN A 64 -12.84 -6.48 -1.25
C GLN A 64 -13.21 -6.26 -2.71
N HIS A 65 -12.73 -5.18 -3.34
CA HIS A 65 -12.92 -4.93 -4.77
C HIS A 65 -12.19 -5.97 -5.65
N LEU A 66 -10.95 -6.33 -5.30
CA LEU A 66 -10.21 -7.38 -6.00
C LEU A 66 -10.95 -8.72 -5.88
N ALA A 67 -11.34 -9.11 -4.68
CA ALA A 67 -12.07 -10.36 -4.43
C ALA A 67 -13.39 -10.43 -5.21
N ALA A 68 -14.16 -9.34 -5.26
CA ALA A 68 -15.38 -9.27 -6.04
C ALA A 68 -15.13 -9.47 -7.55
N ARG A 69 -14.01 -8.97 -8.10
CA ARG A 69 -13.62 -9.19 -9.51
C ARG A 69 -13.23 -10.63 -9.80
N LEU A 70 -12.73 -11.35 -8.79
CA LEU A 70 -12.26 -12.73 -8.89
C LEU A 70 -13.34 -13.74 -8.48
N ASP A 71 -14.54 -13.27 -8.13
CA ASP A 71 -15.61 -14.10 -7.52
C ASP A 71 -15.13 -14.88 -6.29
N ALA A 72 -14.22 -14.27 -5.51
CA ALA A 72 -13.57 -14.88 -4.37
C ALA A 72 -14.15 -14.38 -3.04
N ARG A 73 -14.10 -15.25 -2.02
CA ARG A 73 -14.41 -14.90 -0.63
C ARG A 73 -13.11 -14.54 0.09
N VAL A 74 -13.11 -13.42 0.81
CA VAL A 74 -11.94 -12.98 1.59
C VAL A 74 -11.89 -13.70 2.94
N GLU A 75 -10.72 -14.21 3.30
CA GLU A 75 -10.35 -14.63 4.65
C GLU A 75 -9.20 -13.79 5.18
N TRP A 76 -9.40 -13.17 6.34
CA TRP A 76 -8.45 -12.25 6.95
C TRP A 76 -7.56 -12.95 7.99
N TYR A 77 -6.26 -12.70 7.92
CA TYR A 77 -5.25 -13.24 8.83
C TYR A 77 -4.42 -12.09 9.43
N PRO A 78 -4.88 -11.50 10.56
CA PRO A 78 -4.13 -10.45 11.22
C PRO A 78 -2.82 -10.98 11.83
N GLY A 79 -1.75 -10.19 11.75
CA GLY A 79 -0.45 -10.55 12.30
C GLY A 79 0.64 -9.50 12.11
N SER A 80 1.84 -9.79 12.65
CA SER A 80 3.00 -8.97 12.38
C SER A 80 3.51 -9.16 10.95
N GLU A 81 4.12 -8.14 10.34
CA GLU A 81 4.68 -8.27 8.99
C GLU A 81 5.58 -9.50 8.84
N SER A 82 6.51 -9.72 9.77
CA SER A 82 7.46 -10.84 9.70
C SER A 82 6.77 -12.21 9.69
N THR A 83 5.73 -12.37 10.51
CA THR A 83 4.92 -13.62 10.55
C THR A 83 4.15 -13.81 9.25
N LEU A 84 3.54 -12.74 8.75
CA LEU A 84 2.75 -12.79 7.51
C LEU A 84 3.63 -13.04 6.27
N MET A 85 4.82 -12.44 6.21
CA MET A 85 5.77 -12.69 5.12
C MET A 85 6.29 -14.13 5.13
N ALA A 86 6.52 -14.74 6.30
CA ALA A 86 6.84 -16.15 6.40
C ALA A 86 5.69 -17.04 5.89
N ALA A 87 4.45 -16.75 6.29
CA ALA A 87 3.26 -17.46 5.81
C ALA A 87 3.04 -17.29 4.30
N LEU A 88 3.37 -16.14 3.73
CA LEU A 88 3.31 -15.87 2.31
C LEU A 88 4.35 -16.71 1.53
N LYS A 89 5.59 -16.79 2.05
CA LYS A 89 6.65 -17.64 1.49
C LYS A 89 6.24 -19.10 1.44
N ASP A 90 5.55 -19.57 2.48
CA ASP A 90 5.05 -20.94 2.61
C ASP A 90 3.73 -21.17 1.85
N ARG A 91 3.24 -20.17 1.10
CA ARG A 91 1.96 -20.20 0.35
C ARG A 91 0.72 -20.49 1.21
N VAL A 92 0.78 -20.15 2.50
CA VAL A 92 -0.39 -20.19 3.39
C VAL A 92 -1.30 -18.99 3.14
N LEU A 93 -0.71 -17.88 2.68
CA LEU A 93 -1.41 -16.65 2.28
C LEU A 93 -1.23 -16.39 0.78
N ASP A 94 -2.19 -15.67 0.19
CA ASP A 94 -2.19 -15.30 -1.22
C ASP A 94 -1.72 -13.87 -1.44
N VAL A 95 -1.93 -12.99 -0.45
CA VAL A 95 -1.50 -11.60 -0.46
C VAL A 95 -1.31 -11.08 0.95
N VAL A 96 -0.38 -10.15 1.16
CA VAL A 96 -0.20 -9.40 2.42
C VAL A 96 -0.32 -7.91 2.13
N ILE A 97 -1.10 -7.23 2.99
CA ILE A 97 -1.35 -5.80 2.96
C ILE A 97 -1.07 -5.16 4.31
N GLY A 98 -0.94 -3.82 4.36
CA GLY A 98 -0.71 -3.08 5.60
C GLY A 98 0.10 -1.82 5.38
N GLY A 99 -0.14 -1.10 4.26
CA GLY A 99 0.62 0.10 3.91
C GLY A 99 2.09 -0.19 3.65
N LEU A 100 2.41 -1.38 3.12
CA LEU A 100 3.79 -1.82 2.88
C LEU A 100 4.54 -0.83 1.98
N ASP A 101 5.81 -0.59 2.29
CA ASP A 101 6.71 0.25 1.49
C ASP A 101 7.57 -0.61 0.58
N ALA A 102 7.80 -0.18 -0.65
CA ALA A 102 8.68 -0.86 -1.61
C ALA A 102 10.14 -0.98 -1.12
N ALA A 103 10.56 -0.11 -0.19
CA ALA A 103 11.87 -0.17 0.46
C ALA A 103 11.95 -1.20 1.60
N ALA A 104 10.85 -1.88 1.94
CA ALA A 104 10.84 -2.89 3.00
C ALA A 104 11.72 -4.10 2.66
N PRO A 105 12.40 -4.73 3.65
CA PRO A 105 13.43 -5.75 3.40
C PRO A 105 12.85 -7.16 3.16
N TRP A 106 11.71 -7.28 2.46
CA TRP A 106 10.97 -8.55 2.34
C TRP A 106 11.21 -9.32 1.05
N THR A 107 12.16 -8.90 0.20
CA THR A 107 12.43 -9.48 -1.13
C THR A 107 12.87 -10.95 -1.13
N GLU A 108 13.31 -11.48 0.01
CA GLU A 108 13.65 -12.90 0.17
C GLU A 108 12.44 -13.78 0.54
N GLN A 109 11.39 -13.17 1.12
CA GLN A 109 10.23 -13.87 1.63
C GLN A 109 9.01 -13.72 0.73
N ALA A 110 8.94 -12.64 -0.06
CA ALA A 110 7.81 -12.29 -0.89
C ALA A 110 8.23 -11.66 -2.22
N SER A 111 7.35 -11.72 -3.21
CA SER A 111 7.40 -10.84 -4.37
C SER A 111 6.58 -9.59 -4.04
N LEU A 112 7.22 -8.42 -4.08
CA LEU A 112 6.52 -7.15 -3.94
C LEU A 112 5.94 -6.75 -5.30
N THR A 113 4.72 -6.21 -5.32
CA THR A 113 4.14 -5.63 -6.53
C THR A 113 4.89 -4.36 -6.94
N SER A 114 4.71 -3.91 -8.16
CA SER A 114 5.06 -2.55 -8.53
C SER A 114 4.31 -1.55 -7.64
N PRO A 115 4.92 -0.41 -7.27
CA PRO A 115 4.23 0.62 -6.50
C PRO A 115 2.93 1.06 -7.20
N TYR A 116 1.81 0.95 -6.50
CA TYR A 116 0.51 1.34 -7.03
C TYR A 116 0.14 2.79 -6.69
N VAL A 117 0.75 3.33 -5.65
CA VAL A 117 0.62 4.73 -5.26
C VAL A 117 1.85 5.19 -4.50
N THR A 118 2.21 6.45 -4.71
CA THR A 118 3.22 7.15 -3.92
C THR A 118 2.52 8.15 -3.01
N MET A 119 2.73 8.05 -1.70
CA MET A 119 2.21 9.00 -0.74
C MET A 119 3.33 9.76 -0.05
N ARG A 120 3.06 11.04 0.25
CA ARG A 120 4.03 11.92 0.92
C ARG A 120 3.48 12.37 2.27
N THR A 121 4.38 12.47 3.25
CA THR A 121 4.16 13.25 4.45
C THR A 121 4.80 14.62 4.24
N VAL A 122 4.02 15.67 4.39
CA VAL A 122 4.41 17.03 4.03
C VAL A 122 4.23 18.01 5.19
N VAL A 123 4.94 19.13 5.12
CA VAL A 123 4.63 20.29 5.94
C VAL A 123 3.61 21.14 5.19
N ALA A 124 2.51 21.47 5.85
CA ALA A 124 1.44 22.27 5.29
C ALA A 124 1.05 23.40 6.26
N VAL A 125 0.32 24.39 5.77
CA VAL A 125 -0.11 25.52 6.58
C VAL A 125 -1.63 25.69 6.52
N PRO A 126 -2.26 25.93 7.69
CA PRO A 126 -3.65 26.39 7.76
C PRO A 126 -3.85 27.74 7.06
N PRO A 127 -5.09 28.10 6.72
CA PRO A 127 -5.43 29.44 6.22
C PRO A 127 -4.94 30.54 7.17
N GLY A 128 -4.24 31.54 6.59
CA GLY A 128 -3.70 32.65 7.37
C GLY A 128 -2.30 32.41 7.97
N VAL A 129 -1.84 31.17 8.04
CA VAL A 129 -0.49 30.86 8.51
C VAL A 129 0.51 31.00 7.36
N PRO A 130 1.61 31.76 7.51
CA PRO A 130 2.60 31.93 6.46
C PRO A 130 3.38 30.62 6.26
N ALA A 131 3.65 30.29 4.98
CA ALA A 131 4.49 29.15 4.66
C ALA A 131 5.96 29.46 5.02
N PRO A 132 6.66 28.59 5.77
CA PRO A 132 8.07 28.78 6.05
C PRO A 132 8.89 28.61 4.76
N LYS A 133 9.91 29.43 4.61
CA LYS A 133 10.90 29.26 3.51
C LYS A 133 11.85 28.11 3.80
N GLU A 134 12.20 27.94 5.07
CA GLU A 134 13.11 26.91 5.57
C GLU A 134 12.51 26.30 6.85
N LEU A 135 12.83 25.04 7.12
CA LEU A 135 12.35 24.36 8.33
C LEU A 135 13.23 24.68 9.55
N ALA A 136 14.50 25.03 9.35
CA ALA A 136 15.42 25.36 10.44
C ALA A 136 14.84 26.46 11.35
N GLY A 137 14.78 26.20 12.64
CA GLY A 137 14.22 27.08 13.66
C GLY A 137 12.68 27.25 13.60
N THR A 138 12.01 26.66 12.60
CA THR A 138 10.55 26.77 12.45
C THR A 138 9.85 25.82 13.43
N ARG A 139 8.87 26.35 14.17
CA ARG A 139 7.96 25.51 14.98
C ARG A 139 6.94 24.85 14.07
N VAL A 140 6.81 23.51 14.18
CA VAL A 140 5.90 22.73 13.33
C VAL A 140 5.09 21.76 14.21
N ALA A 141 3.76 21.85 14.16
CA ALA A 141 2.90 20.89 14.85
C ALA A 141 3.00 19.51 14.17
N VAL A 142 3.17 18.48 14.96
CA VAL A 142 3.35 17.12 14.49
C VAL A 142 2.63 16.14 15.41
N PRO A 143 1.96 15.09 14.89
CA PRO A 143 1.34 14.10 15.74
C PRO A 143 2.37 13.48 16.70
N ALA A 144 2.00 13.39 17.98
CA ALA A 144 2.90 12.89 19.01
C ALA A 144 3.21 11.40 18.77
N GLY A 145 4.47 11.01 19.01
CA GLY A 145 4.91 9.62 18.91
C GLY A 145 5.20 9.11 17.51
N THR A 146 5.14 9.99 16.48
CA THR A 146 5.43 9.61 15.10
C THR A 146 6.90 9.83 14.73
N VAL A 147 7.37 9.15 13.68
CA VAL A 147 8.75 9.26 13.17
C VAL A 147 9.09 10.68 12.68
N GLU A 148 8.09 11.43 12.24
CA GLU A 148 8.23 12.80 11.74
C GLU A 148 8.76 13.76 12.82
N VAL A 149 8.57 13.46 14.11
CA VAL A 149 9.20 14.22 15.20
C VAL A 149 10.72 14.19 15.09
N ALA A 150 11.28 13.01 14.77
CA ALA A 150 12.72 12.86 14.58
C ALA A 150 13.18 13.49 13.25
N THR A 151 12.41 13.31 12.19
CA THR A 151 12.69 13.91 10.87
C THR A 151 12.75 15.43 10.94
N LEU A 152 11.79 16.07 11.63
CA LEU A 152 11.80 17.52 11.85
C LEU A 152 13.04 17.99 12.61
N ARG A 153 13.45 17.27 13.68
CA ARG A 153 14.68 17.58 14.41
C ARG A 153 15.92 17.46 13.53
N GLY A 154 15.97 16.44 12.67
CA GLY A 154 17.05 16.27 11.68
C GLY A 154 17.11 17.38 10.63
N ALA A 155 16.02 18.11 10.43
CA ALA A 155 15.94 19.32 9.59
C ALA A 155 16.08 20.62 10.41
N ASP A 156 16.59 20.54 11.65
CA ASP A 156 16.75 21.67 12.59
C ASP A 156 15.44 22.44 12.89
N ALA A 157 14.28 21.85 12.60
CA ALA A 157 12.98 22.38 12.97
C ALA A 157 12.68 22.13 14.45
N VAL A 158 11.69 22.85 14.99
CA VAL A 158 11.24 22.71 16.37
C VAL A 158 9.89 21.98 16.37
N PRO A 159 9.85 20.65 16.55
CA PRO A 159 8.59 19.91 16.58
C PRO A 159 7.76 20.31 17.81
N VAL A 160 6.47 20.57 17.58
CA VAL A 160 5.46 20.82 18.60
C VAL A 160 4.49 19.62 18.59
N PRO A 161 4.66 18.65 19.49
CA PRO A 161 3.80 17.47 19.53
C PRO A 161 2.35 17.84 19.83
N VAL A 162 1.43 17.35 19.01
CA VAL A 162 -0.02 17.48 19.20
C VAL A 162 -0.66 16.09 19.18
N PRO A 163 -1.79 15.88 19.86
CA PRO A 163 -2.49 14.60 19.80
C PRO A 163 -2.93 14.26 18.37
N ARG A 164 -3.38 15.28 17.64
CA ARG A 164 -3.88 15.18 16.25
C ARG A 164 -3.80 16.52 15.55
N VAL A 165 -3.54 16.51 14.25
CA VAL A 165 -3.64 17.70 13.38
C VAL A 165 -5.09 17.87 12.95
N THR A 166 -5.60 19.08 13.12
CA THR A 166 -7.01 19.45 12.88
C THR A 166 -7.21 20.47 11.76
N GLY A 167 -6.11 21.08 11.26
CA GLY A 167 -6.14 22.17 10.29
C GLY A 167 -6.49 23.55 10.91
N ARG A 168 -6.57 23.65 12.24
CA ARG A 168 -6.89 24.88 12.99
C ARG A 168 -5.72 25.39 13.82
N GLU A 169 -4.55 24.81 13.64
CA GLU A 169 -3.32 25.21 14.32
C GLU A 169 -2.90 26.62 13.85
N ASP A 170 -2.21 27.35 14.70
CA ASP A 170 -1.65 28.68 14.43
C ASP A 170 -0.21 28.63 13.88
N LEU A 171 0.27 27.44 13.50
CA LEU A 171 1.61 27.19 13.00
C LEU A 171 1.56 26.12 11.90
N PRO A 172 2.64 25.95 11.12
CA PRO A 172 2.78 24.86 10.15
C PRO A 172 2.56 23.51 10.80
N VAL A 173 1.99 22.56 10.06
CA VAL A 173 1.62 21.23 10.54
C VAL A 173 2.24 20.14 9.67
N VAL A 174 2.53 18.98 10.27
CA VAL A 174 2.89 17.76 9.53
C VAL A 174 1.62 16.94 9.25
N VAL A 175 1.44 16.55 8.00
CA VAL A 175 0.25 15.80 7.59
C VAL A 175 0.54 14.93 6.37
N GLY A 176 -0.17 13.82 6.23
CA GLY A 176 -0.23 13.07 4.98
C GLY A 176 -0.92 13.89 3.88
N GLN A 177 -0.38 13.85 2.66
CA GLN A 177 -0.89 14.68 1.55
C GLN A 177 -2.39 14.47 1.29
N TRP A 178 -2.91 13.28 1.49
CA TRP A 178 -4.34 12.95 1.29
C TRP A 178 -5.30 13.72 2.20
N ARG A 179 -4.79 14.32 3.30
CA ARG A 179 -5.59 15.11 4.23
C ARG A 179 -5.63 16.60 3.92
N LEU A 180 -4.81 17.07 2.97
CA LEU A 180 -4.70 18.51 2.67
C LEU A 180 -6.05 19.14 2.33
N ALA A 181 -6.80 18.49 1.44
CA ALA A 181 -8.10 18.99 1.00
C ALA A 181 -9.15 18.96 2.14
N GLU A 182 -9.21 17.86 2.89
CA GLU A 182 -10.14 17.69 4.02
C GLU A 182 -9.93 18.75 5.09
N LEU A 183 -8.67 19.04 5.44
CA LEU A 183 -8.32 19.97 6.48
C LEU A 183 -8.19 21.44 6.00
N GLY A 184 -8.40 21.69 4.70
CA GLY A 184 -8.23 23.03 4.11
C GLY A 184 -6.81 23.55 4.18
N LEU A 185 -5.81 22.66 4.17
CA LEU A 185 -4.40 22.99 4.30
C LEU A 185 -3.78 23.26 2.94
N ARG A 186 -2.75 24.11 2.92
CA ARG A 186 -1.91 24.39 1.75
C ARG A 186 -0.51 23.82 1.97
N GLU A 187 -0.04 22.99 1.04
CA GLU A 187 1.32 22.44 1.06
C GLU A 187 2.38 23.57 0.94
N THR A 188 3.49 23.42 1.66
CA THR A 188 4.58 24.41 1.67
C THR A 188 5.73 24.09 0.71
N GLY A 189 5.72 22.89 0.11
CA GLY A 189 6.82 22.35 -0.69
C GLY A 189 7.86 21.56 0.12
N HIS A 190 7.74 21.50 1.44
CA HIS A 190 8.61 20.67 2.29
C HIS A 190 8.01 19.28 2.47
N ALA A 191 8.55 18.29 1.77
CA ALA A 191 8.22 16.86 1.98
C ALA A 191 9.19 16.27 3.02
N LEU A 192 8.64 15.60 4.04
CA LEU A 192 9.40 14.94 5.11
C LEU A 192 9.66 13.47 4.80
N ALA A 193 8.71 12.81 4.14
CA ALA A 193 8.80 11.43 3.73
C ALA A 193 8.06 11.20 2.40
N LYS A 194 8.50 10.16 1.69
CA LYS A 194 7.86 9.63 0.49
C LYS A 194 7.84 8.12 0.62
N HIS A 195 6.68 7.53 0.45
CA HIS A 195 6.48 6.08 0.53
C HIS A 195 5.84 5.57 -0.75
N ASP A 196 6.49 4.60 -1.38
CA ASP A 196 5.99 3.92 -2.56
C ASP A 196 5.27 2.63 -2.09
N HIS A 197 3.93 2.68 -2.05
CA HIS A 197 3.11 1.61 -1.47
C HIS A 197 2.94 0.44 -2.42
N VAL A 198 3.11 -0.76 -1.87
CA VAL A 198 3.08 -2.04 -2.57
C VAL A 198 2.23 -3.06 -1.79
N TRP A 199 1.82 -4.13 -2.46
CA TRP A 199 1.36 -5.35 -1.83
C TRP A 199 2.41 -6.45 -1.97
N ALA A 200 2.36 -7.45 -1.11
CA ALA A 200 3.24 -8.61 -1.19
C ALA A 200 2.44 -9.85 -1.59
N VAL A 201 3.00 -10.66 -2.50
CA VAL A 201 2.43 -11.90 -2.99
C VAL A 201 3.43 -13.04 -2.85
N PRO A 202 3.02 -14.33 -2.90
CA PRO A 202 3.93 -15.46 -2.77
C PRO A 202 5.03 -15.42 -3.83
N PRO A 203 6.28 -15.73 -3.48
CA PRO A 203 7.38 -15.70 -4.43
C PRO A 203 7.21 -16.75 -5.53
N GLY A 204 7.47 -16.35 -6.78
CA GLY A 204 7.37 -17.22 -7.95
C GLY A 204 5.95 -17.42 -8.51
N GLU A 205 4.92 -16.81 -7.93
CA GLU A 205 3.55 -16.79 -8.44
C GLU A 205 3.39 -15.61 -9.43
N ASN A 206 4.10 -15.68 -10.56
CA ASN A 206 4.19 -14.55 -11.50
C ASN A 206 2.84 -14.19 -12.15
N GLY A 207 2.01 -15.20 -12.47
CA GLY A 207 0.67 -14.99 -13.01
C GLY A 207 -0.24 -14.27 -12.01
N TRP A 208 -0.20 -14.72 -10.76
CA TRP A 208 -0.91 -14.08 -9.66
C TRP A 208 -0.42 -12.65 -9.42
N GLN A 209 0.90 -12.44 -9.36
CA GLN A 209 1.48 -11.10 -9.22
C GLN A 209 1.00 -10.16 -10.33
N VAL A 210 1.05 -10.58 -11.59
CA VAL A 210 0.57 -9.77 -12.73
C VAL A 210 -0.92 -9.45 -12.61
N GLU A 211 -1.73 -10.37 -12.11
CA GLU A 211 -3.16 -10.15 -11.92
C GLU A 211 -3.43 -9.09 -10.84
N VAL A 212 -2.75 -9.21 -9.70
CA VAL A 212 -2.81 -8.21 -8.61
C VAL A 212 -2.30 -6.85 -9.09
N GLU A 213 -1.17 -6.81 -9.79
CA GLU A 213 -0.60 -5.57 -10.34
C GLU A 213 -1.55 -4.90 -11.35
N ARG A 214 -2.20 -5.66 -12.24
CA ARG A 214 -3.19 -5.10 -13.17
C ARG A 214 -4.37 -4.46 -12.45
N PHE A 215 -4.78 -5.02 -11.33
CA PHE A 215 -5.81 -4.42 -10.50
C PHE A 215 -5.31 -3.11 -9.87
N LEU A 216 -4.15 -3.15 -9.22
CA LEU A 216 -3.58 -2.01 -8.50
C LEU A 216 -3.21 -0.84 -9.42
N LEU A 217 -2.56 -1.11 -10.55
CA LEU A 217 -2.12 -0.10 -11.51
C LEU A 217 -3.27 0.52 -12.32
N ALA A 218 -4.47 -0.05 -12.25
CA ALA A 218 -5.68 0.57 -12.81
C ALA A 218 -6.28 1.64 -11.89
N LEU A 219 -5.84 1.72 -10.62
CA LEU A 219 -6.30 2.73 -9.67
C LEU A 219 -5.66 4.09 -10.01
N SER A 220 -6.46 5.14 -9.96
CA SER A 220 -5.92 6.49 -10.00
C SER A 220 -5.40 6.92 -8.62
N HIS A 221 -4.44 7.83 -8.60
CA HIS A 221 -3.94 8.42 -7.35
C HIS A 221 -5.08 9.02 -6.51
N ALA A 222 -6.00 9.73 -7.15
CA ALA A 222 -7.14 10.37 -6.48
C ALA A 222 -8.11 9.35 -5.85
N GLU A 223 -8.30 8.17 -6.44
CA GLU A 223 -9.12 7.10 -5.83
C GLU A 223 -8.48 6.60 -4.54
N VAL A 224 -7.15 6.38 -4.54
CA VAL A 224 -6.45 5.92 -3.34
C VAL A 224 -6.47 7.00 -2.25
N GLU A 225 -6.25 8.28 -2.60
CA GLU A 225 -6.36 9.39 -1.64
C GLU A 225 -7.77 9.48 -1.03
N ALA A 226 -8.82 9.32 -1.83
CA ALA A 226 -10.19 9.32 -1.35
C ALA A 226 -10.45 8.17 -0.36
N LEU A 227 -9.96 6.96 -0.67
CA LEU A 227 -10.08 5.80 0.24
C LEU A 227 -9.36 6.03 1.56
N LEU A 228 -8.17 6.64 1.53
CA LEU A 228 -7.40 6.98 2.74
C LEU A 228 -8.12 8.02 3.58
N ALA A 229 -8.65 9.08 2.95
CA ALA A 229 -9.41 10.13 3.64
C ALA A 229 -10.69 9.56 4.27
N ASP A 230 -11.40 8.67 3.57
CA ASP A 230 -12.57 7.98 4.09
C ASP A 230 -12.22 7.09 5.30
N ALA A 231 -11.18 6.27 5.17
CA ALA A 231 -10.73 5.39 6.24
C ALA A 231 -10.30 6.18 7.49
N GLU A 232 -9.71 7.36 7.32
CA GLU A 232 -9.32 8.22 8.44
C GLU A 232 -10.55 8.85 9.13
N ARG A 233 -11.59 9.24 8.37
CA ARG A 233 -12.84 9.75 8.94
C ARG A 233 -13.58 8.69 9.76
N GLU A 234 -13.57 7.44 9.31
CA GLU A 234 -14.18 6.32 10.06
C GLU A 234 -13.51 6.07 11.40
N GLN A 235 -12.22 6.38 11.54
CA GLN A 235 -11.49 6.27 12.81
C GLN A 235 -11.90 7.33 13.83
N VAL A 236 -12.53 8.41 13.39
CA VAL A 236 -12.90 9.57 14.23
C VAL A 236 -14.31 9.46 14.77
N THR A 237 -15.14 8.67 14.12
CA THR A 237 -16.53 8.46 14.56
C THR A 237 -16.56 7.33 15.59
N PRO A 238 -16.91 7.59 16.86
CA PRO A 238 -16.98 6.59 17.92
C PRO A 238 -18.11 5.58 17.69
#